data_6069c05dc9554a87feadd26b0896a4da
#
_entry.id   6069c05dc9554a87feadd26b0896a4da
#
_cell.length_a   1.000
_cell.length_b   1.000
_cell.length_c   1.000
_cell.angle_alpha   90.00
_cell.angle_beta   90.00
_cell.angle_gamma   90.00
#
_symmetry.space_group_name_H-M   'P 1'
#
loop_
_entity.id
_entity.type
_entity.pdbx_description
1 polymer ?
#
loop_
_entity_poly.entity_id
_entity_poly.type
_entity_poly.pdbx_seq_one_letter_code
_entity_poly.pdbx_strand_id
1 'polypeptide(L)'
;MIQTSTRFVQLASVVTDRVAELLYAPVFVTNERGVIVTSSEPERIGRSIGWGGERALSXFLRIPLQHDTETGEVIVGKPANREMISPRLAQALVELVINQSTQRHLPSQHELKNELIDDLLHDRIEDETVIWNRAKRLGIDLSPPRAVILVDAARYILQPFTSLSVDSLEMEQRRAQAVISSIVSXFHLPNDTICAYXGEGEVAVLKASNSKNLGLWADCEDGTEGLSSSWANLAALKRAADALLLRLRNDTGATINVGIGRYHPGVRGLARSHEDARAALSLGKRLQGNNQVHCLGELGIAAFVGVADEETKIDLAKYLLSPLDHEPELLVTLNTFFAENCCPSTTAKQLSIHRNTLGYRLDKIASLTGLDPRKFDDAVQMRLCLLLRSLQGQQSQR
;
A
#
# COMPACT_ATOMS: atom_id res chain seq x y z
N MET A 1 24.79 7.84 19.61
CA MET A 1 23.99 7.26 20.73
C MET A 1 23.02 6.27 20.17
N ILE A 2 23.21 4.98 20.43
CA ILE A 2 22.21 3.97 20.05
C ILE A 2 21.10 4.11 21.09
N GLN A 3 19.98 4.67 20.67
CA GLN A 3 18.78 4.76 21.52
C GLN A 3 18.15 3.37 21.63
N THR A 4 17.83 2.97 22.85
CA THR A 4 17.03 1.75 23.09
C THR A 4 15.73 1.87 22.30
N SER A 5 15.36 0.85 21.53
CA SER A 5 14.20 0.91 20.67
C SER A 5 12.91 1.04 21.47
N THR A 6 11.92 1.70 20.91
CA THR A 6 10.60 1.85 21.51
C THR A 6 9.96 0.47 21.80
N ARG A 7 10.21 -0.51 20.92
CA ARG A 7 9.69 -1.88 21.07
C ARG A 7 10.27 -2.57 22.31
N PHE A 8 11.58 -2.46 22.51
CA PHE A 8 12.23 -3.03 23.70
C PHE A 8 11.69 -2.40 24.98
N VAL A 9 11.54 -1.05 25.00
CA VAL A 9 11.00 -0.32 26.16
C VAL A 9 9.55 -0.75 26.44
N GLN A 10 8.72 -0.93 25.42
CA GLN A 10 7.34 -1.40 25.58
C GLN A 10 7.27 -2.81 26.17
N LEU A 11 8.09 -3.73 25.64
CA LEU A 11 8.19 -5.09 26.20
C LEU A 11 8.64 -5.05 27.65
N ALA A 12 9.69 -4.29 27.92
CA ALA A 12 10.24 -4.12 29.27
C ALA A 12 9.19 -3.57 30.24
N SER A 13 8.35 -2.61 29.80
CA SER A 13 7.28 -2.04 30.64
C SER A 13 6.23 -3.11 31.00
N VAL A 14 5.77 -3.89 30.03
CA VAL A 14 4.79 -4.97 30.25
C VAL A 14 5.34 -6.00 31.24
N VAL A 15 6.61 -6.41 31.04
CA VAL A 15 7.28 -7.36 31.94
C VAL A 15 7.40 -6.79 33.36
N THR A 16 7.84 -5.52 33.48
CA THR A 16 7.97 -4.83 34.77
C THR A 16 6.65 -4.84 35.54
N ASP A 17 5.59 -4.40 34.90
CA ASP A 17 4.27 -4.26 35.56
C ASP A 17 3.74 -5.62 36.01
N ARG A 18 3.79 -6.61 35.13
CA ARG A 18 3.26 -7.96 35.45
C ARG A 18 4.06 -8.68 36.52
N VAL A 19 5.39 -8.61 36.45
CA VAL A 19 6.26 -9.26 37.44
C VAL A 19 6.09 -8.59 38.81
N ALA A 20 6.05 -7.25 38.84
CA ALA A 20 5.85 -6.50 40.08
C ALA A 20 4.52 -6.86 40.74
N GLU A 21 3.46 -6.99 39.94
CA GLU A 21 2.13 -7.40 40.43
C GLU A 21 2.11 -8.82 40.96
N LEU A 22 2.74 -9.77 40.25
CA LEU A 22 2.74 -11.20 40.61
C LEU A 22 3.59 -11.51 41.83
N LEU A 23 4.75 -10.83 41.97
CA LEU A 23 5.72 -11.13 43.03
C LEU A 23 5.67 -10.17 44.20
N TYR A 24 4.87 -9.10 44.11
CA TYR A 24 4.82 -8.01 45.12
C TYR A 24 6.23 -7.50 45.45
N ALA A 25 7.05 -7.31 44.43
CA ALA A 25 8.48 -6.96 44.54
C ALA A 25 8.83 -5.79 43.64
N PRO A 26 9.84 -4.99 44.01
CA PRO A 26 10.36 -3.99 43.07
C PRO A 26 11.00 -4.69 41.88
N VAL A 27 10.71 -4.20 40.66
CA VAL A 27 11.20 -4.80 39.41
C VAL A 27 11.82 -3.68 38.56
N PHE A 28 12.98 -3.97 37.99
CA PHE A 28 13.70 -3.07 37.10
C PHE A 28 14.11 -3.83 35.83
N VAL A 29 14.04 -3.17 34.69
CA VAL A 29 14.61 -3.74 33.45
C VAL A 29 15.70 -2.80 32.96
N THR A 30 16.86 -3.38 32.67
CA THR A 30 18.01 -2.63 32.15
C THR A 30 18.23 -2.96 30.67
N ASN A 31 18.91 -2.05 29.99
CA ASN A 31 19.44 -2.34 28.65
C ASN A 31 20.83 -3.00 28.76
N GLU A 32 21.47 -3.26 27.63
CA GLU A 32 22.81 -3.87 27.54
C GLU A 32 23.90 -3.10 28.26
N ARG A 33 23.68 -1.79 28.56
CA ARG A 33 24.62 -0.92 29.25
C ARG A 33 24.34 -0.82 30.74
N GLY A 34 23.37 -1.56 31.24
CA GLY A 34 23.00 -1.53 32.64
C GLY A 34 22.19 -0.29 33.04
N VAL A 35 21.66 0.46 32.09
CA VAL A 35 20.77 1.61 32.36
C VAL A 35 19.36 1.12 32.54
N ILE A 36 18.69 1.54 33.62
CA ILE A 36 17.30 1.18 33.91
C ILE A 36 16.36 1.86 32.86
N VAL A 37 15.72 1.06 32.05
CA VAL A 37 14.79 1.55 31.00
C VAL A 37 13.34 1.58 31.48
N THR A 38 12.97 0.64 32.38
CA THR A 38 11.66 0.63 33.05
C THR A 38 11.82 0.20 34.50
N SER A 39 10.91 0.64 35.36
CA SER A 39 10.96 0.35 36.78
C SER A 39 9.56 0.46 37.40
N SER A 40 9.26 -0.43 38.36
CA SER A 40 8.10 -0.30 39.23
C SER A 40 8.22 0.90 40.18
N GLU A 41 9.45 1.44 40.34
CA GLU A 41 9.74 2.68 41.08
C GLU A 41 10.21 3.73 40.06
N PRO A 42 9.32 4.63 39.57
CA PRO A 42 9.65 5.53 38.43
C PRO A 42 10.89 6.41 38.62
N GLU A 43 11.25 6.76 39.87
CA GLU A 43 12.39 7.59 40.23
C GLU A 43 13.74 6.96 39.86
N ARG A 44 13.77 5.68 39.54
CA ARG A 44 14.99 4.94 39.19
C ARG A 44 15.25 4.86 37.68
N ILE A 45 14.29 5.21 36.88
CA ILE A 45 14.42 5.15 35.41
C ILE A 45 15.54 6.11 34.96
N GLY A 46 16.41 5.63 34.08
CA GLY A 46 17.55 6.39 33.58
C GLY A 46 18.82 6.28 34.41
N ARG A 47 18.74 5.69 35.60
CA ARG A 47 19.94 5.47 36.44
C ARG A 47 20.67 4.22 35.96
N SER A 48 22.00 4.25 36.10
CA SER A 48 22.84 3.09 35.78
C SER A 48 23.02 2.23 37.04
N ILE A 49 22.92 0.93 36.90
CA ILE A 49 23.27 -0.02 37.94
C ILE A 49 24.80 -0.21 37.84
N GLY A 50 25.54 0.60 38.59
CA GLY A 50 26.99 0.55 38.58
C GLY A 50 27.55 -0.70 39.24
N TRP A 51 28.64 -1.20 38.69
CA TRP A 51 29.47 -2.20 39.35
C TRP A 51 30.23 -1.52 40.52
N GLY A 52 29.66 -1.61 41.71
CA GLY A 52 30.42 -1.38 42.94
C GLY A 52 30.32 -0.01 43.63
N GLY A 53 29.14 0.49 44.01
CA GLY A 53 29.13 1.76 44.72
C GLY A 53 27.88 2.14 45.52
N GLU A 54 26.85 1.40 45.52
CA GLU A 54 25.77 1.56 46.47
C GLU A 54 25.36 0.18 47.00
N ARG A 55 25.06 0.12 48.31
CA ARG A 55 24.66 -1.09 49.01
C ARG A 55 23.74 -1.92 48.13
N ALA A 56 24.23 -3.05 47.77
CA ALA A 56 23.60 -3.97 46.84
C ALA A 56 22.12 -4.05 47.09
N LEU A 57 21.35 -3.55 46.14
CA LEU A 57 19.98 -4.01 45.98
C LEU A 57 20.06 -5.51 45.98
N SER A 58 19.61 -6.13 47.08
CA SER A 58 19.70 -7.58 47.20
C SER A 58 18.81 -8.19 46.09
N UNK A 59 19.16 -8.35 44.85
CA UNK A 59 18.60 -8.72 44.05
C UNK A 59 18.23 -9.83 44.36
N PHE A 60 17.22 -10.19 44.38
CA PHE A 60 16.58 -11.48 44.57
C PHE A 60 16.80 -12.36 43.36
N LEU A 61 16.52 -11.81 42.15
CA LEU A 61 16.67 -12.53 40.88
C LEU A 61 17.23 -11.59 39.82
N ARG A 62 18.06 -12.13 38.91
CA ARG A 62 18.45 -11.50 37.66
C ARG A 62 18.18 -12.49 36.51
N ILE A 63 17.42 -12.09 35.53
CA ILE A 63 16.98 -12.93 34.41
C ILE A 63 17.25 -12.18 33.12
N PRO A 64 17.98 -12.78 32.16
CA PRO A 64 18.22 -12.11 30.89
C PRO A 64 16.94 -11.91 30.12
N LEU A 65 16.82 -10.74 29.47
CA LEU A 65 15.73 -10.37 28.58
C LEU A 65 16.33 -10.10 27.21
N GLN A 66 15.84 -10.79 26.21
CA GLN A 66 16.28 -10.59 24.83
C GLN A 66 15.06 -10.35 23.96
N HIS A 67 15.17 -9.33 23.10
CA HIS A 67 14.12 -9.01 22.11
C HIS A 67 14.80 -8.48 20.84
N ASP A 68 14.64 -9.21 19.74
CA ASP A 68 15.34 -8.95 18.48
C ASP A 68 16.87 -8.92 18.70
N THR A 69 17.51 -7.81 18.38
CA THR A 69 18.96 -7.62 18.54
C THR A 69 19.33 -6.97 19.87
N GLU A 70 18.36 -6.58 20.68
CA GLU A 70 18.58 -5.89 21.94
C GLU A 70 18.54 -6.86 23.11
N THR A 71 19.46 -6.65 24.06
CA THR A 71 19.57 -7.48 25.25
C THR A 71 19.52 -6.59 26.50
N GLY A 72 19.02 -7.16 27.58
CA GLY A 72 18.96 -6.51 28.86
C GLY A 72 18.76 -7.52 29.97
N GLU A 73 18.41 -7.04 31.15
CA GLU A 73 18.15 -7.91 32.31
C GLU A 73 16.90 -7.43 33.05
N VAL A 74 16.08 -8.40 33.47
CA VAL A 74 15.00 -8.17 34.44
C VAL A 74 15.59 -8.44 35.82
N ILE A 75 15.55 -7.43 36.67
CA ILE A 75 16.08 -7.49 38.04
C ILE A 75 14.90 -7.36 39.01
N VAL A 76 14.73 -8.37 39.85
CA VAL A 76 13.64 -8.44 40.84
C VAL A 76 14.25 -8.28 42.23
N GLY A 77 13.74 -7.32 42.99
CA GLY A 77 14.14 -7.13 44.39
C GLY A 77 13.37 -8.10 45.31
N LYS A 78 13.63 -7.99 46.61
CA LYS A 78 12.97 -8.84 47.61
C LYS A 78 11.49 -8.49 47.71
N PRO A 79 10.59 -9.54 47.69
CA PRO A 79 9.16 -9.32 47.88
C PRO A 79 8.85 -8.54 49.19
N ALA A 80 7.88 -7.63 49.10
CA ALA A 80 7.46 -6.81 50.21
C ALA A 80 6.57 -7.58 51.20
N ASN A 81 5.84 -8.59 50.72
CA ASN A 81 5.04 -9.45 51.55
C ASN A 81 5.89 -10.57 52.16
N ARG A 82 5.47 -11.07 53.31
CA ARG A 82 6.19 -12.12 54.06
C ARG A 82 6.02 -13.52 53.45
N GLU A 83 5.34 -13.64 52.34
CA GLU A 83 5.18 -14.93 51.68
C GLU A 83 6.53 -15.35 51.07
N MET A 84 7.00 -16.51 51.47
CA MET A 84 8.27 -17.07 51.01
C MET A 84 8.08 -17.82 49.70
N ILE A 85 8.29 -17.14 48.58
CA ILE A 85 8.33 -17.80 47.27
C ILE A 85 9.77 -18.27 47.03
N SER A 86 9.92 -19.55 46.68
CA SER A 86 11.27 -20.07 46.38
C SER A 86 11.84 -19.35 45.15
N PRO A 87 13.18 -19.09 45.12
CA PRO A 87 13.80 -18.44 43.96
C PRO A 87 13.53 -19.17 42.64
N ARG A 88 13.46 -20.51 42.67
CA ARG A 88 13.19 -21.31 41.48
C ARG A 88 11.78 -21.05 40.94
N LEU A 89 10.77 -20.97 41.81
CA LEU A 89 9.39 -20.67 41.39
C LEU A 89 9.28 -19.25 40.86
N ALA A 90 9.90 -18.29 41.54
CA ALA A 90 9.92 -16.90 41.10
C ALA A 90 10.58 -16.76 39.73
N GLN A 91 11.70 -17.46 39.51
CA GLN A 91 12.38 -17.47 38.20
C GLN A 91 11.48 -18.04 37.11
N ALA A 92 10.81 -19.17 37.39
CA ALA A 92 9.90 -19.79 36.43
C ALA A 92 8.74 -18.87 36.05
N LEU A 93 8.19 -18.15 37.05
CA LEU A 93 7.10 -17.18 36.81
C LEU A 93 7.57 -15.99 35.95
N VAL A 94 8.77 -15.46 36.23
CA VAL A 94 9.33 -14.33 35.46
C VAL A 94 9.63 -14.80 34.02
N GLU A 95 10.22 -15.97 33.85
CA GLU A 95 10.48 -16.56 32.50
C GLU A 95 9.17 -16.77 31.74
N LEU A 96 8.12 -17.21 32.41
CA LEU A 96 6.81 -17.39 31.81
C LEU A 96 6.23 -16.03 31.34
N VAL A 97 6.32 -14.99 32.16
CA VAL A 97 5.86 -13.65 31.82
C VAL A 97 6.68 -13.11 30.62
N ILE A 98 7.99 -13.29 30.61
CA ILE A 98 8.87 -12.88 29.50
C ILE A 98 8.42 -13.59 28.21
N ASN A 99 8.26 -14.91 28.27
CA ASN A 99 7.87 -15.71 27.11
C ASN A 99 6.50 -15.30 26.57
N GLN A 100 5.52 -15.11 27.44
CA GLN A 100 4.17 -14.69 27.05
C GLN A 100 4.20 -13.29 26.43
N SER A 101 4.97 -12.36 26.99
CA SER A 101 5.09 -10.98 26.51
C SER A 101 5.80 -10.93 25.16
N THR A 102 6.86 -11.75 25.01
CA THR A 102 7.60 -11.87 23.74
C THR A 102 6.70 -12.47 22.65
N GLN A 103 5.92 -13.51 22.96
CA GLN A 103 4.98 -14.11 22.02
C GLN A 103 3.88 -13.13 21.57
N ARG A 104 3.42 -12.27 22.45
CA ARG A 104 2.44 -11.22 22.11
C ARG A 104 3.02 -10.16 21.19
N HIS A 105 4.33 -9.98 21.17
CA HIS A 105 5.01 -9.01 20.30
C HIS A 105 5.57 -9.64 19.02
N LEU A 106 5.47 -10.97 18.83
CA LEU A 106 5.75 -11.59 17.54
C LEU A 106 4.68 -11.13 16.55
N PRO A 107 5.08 -10.60 15.36
CA PRO A 107 4.09 -10.18 14.39
C PRO A 107 3.22 -11.36 13.97
N SER A 108 1.90 -11.15 13.97
CA SER A 108 0.94 -12.15 13.49
C SER A 108 1.15 -12.38 11.99
N GLN A 109 0.65 -13.50 11.47
CA GLN A 109 0.66 -13.74 10.02
C GLN A 109 -0.03 -12.60 9.25
N HIS A 110 -1.05 -12.03 9.84
CA HIS A 110 -1.77 -10.90 9.26
C HIS A 110 -0.89 -9.65 9.15
N GLU A 111 -0.11 -9.35 10.20
CA GLU A 111 0.84 -8.22 10.21
C GLU A 111 1.96 -8.43 9.19
N LEU A 112 2.50 -9.65 9.10
CA LEU A 112 3.55 -9.99 8.13
C LEU A 112 3.03 -9.89 6.69
N LYS A 113 1.77 -10.27 6.45
CA LYS A 113 1.12 -10.12 5.16
C LYS A 113 0.99 -8.65 4.78
N ASN A 114 0.49 -7.81 5.69
CA ASN A 114 0.34 -6.36 5.47
C ASN A 114 1.70 -5.73 5.18
N GLU A 115 2.74 -6.12 5.92
CA GLU A 115 4.12 -5.64 5.72
C GLU A 115 4.65 -6.00 4.33
N LEU A 116 4.46 -7.25 3.90
CA LEU A 116 4.88 -7.69 2.56
C LEU A 116 4.17 -6.88 1.47
N ILE A 117 2.86 -6.71 1.58
CA ILE A 117 2.08 -5.97 0.60
C ILE A 117 2.53 -4.49 0.57
N ASP A 118 2.73 -3.88 1.72
CA ASP A 118 3.21 -2.50 1.80
C ASP A 118 4.59 -2.34 1.14
N ASP A 119 5.51 -3.29 1.39
CA ASP A 119 6.83 -3.30 0.75
C ASP A 119 6.72 -3.44 -0.77
N LEU A 120 5.82 -4.29 -1.26
CA LEU A 120 5.57 -4.50 -2.69
C LEU A 120 5.03 -3.23 -3.36
N LEU A 121 4.06 -2.59 -2.71
CA LEU A 121 3.40 -1.41 -3.27
C LEU A 121 4.30 -0.18 -3.29
N HIS A 122 5.34 -0.16 -2.47
CA HIS A 122 6.32 0.93 -2.42
C HIS A 122 7.68 0.56 -3.01
N ASP A 123 7.76 -0.60 -3.68
CA ASP A 123 8.97 -1.11 -4.37
C ASP A 123 10.20 -1.12 -3.45
N ARG A 124 10.03 -1.54 -2.19
CA ARG A 124 11.11 -1.57 -1.19
C ARG A 124 11.98 -2.82 -1.25
N ILE A 125 11.58 -3.84 -2.00
CA ILE A 125 12.30 -5.13 -2.08
C ILE A 125 13.03 -5.19 -3.44
N GLU A 126 14.36 -5.15 -3.42
CA GLU A 126 15.18 -5.15 -4.63
C GLU A 126 15.24 -6.52 -5.30
N ASP A 127 15.26 -7.60 -4.52
CA ASP A 127 15.42 -8.97 -5.01
C ASP A 127 14.06 -9.67 -5.08
N GLU A 128 13.64 -10.04 -6.29
CA GLU A 128 12.36 -10.75 -6.50
C GLU A 128 12.31 -12.10 -5.80
N THR A 129 13.44 -12.78 -5.60
CA THR A 129 13.46 -14.07 -4.88
C THR A 129 12.98 -13.89 -3.44
N VAL A 130 13.31 -12.78 -2.80
CA VAL A 130 12.84 -12.43 -1.44
C VAL A 130 11.31 -12.28 -1.45
N ILE A 131 10.76 -11.62 -2.47
CA ILE A 131 9.31 -11.44 -2.63
C ILE A 131 8.61 -12.80 -2.69
N TRP A 132 9.08 -13.69 -3.59
CA TRP A 132 8.46 -15.00 -3.80
C TRP A 132 8.57 -15.88 -2.57
N ASN A 133 9.71 -15.85 -1.86
CA ASN A 133 9.92 -16.62 -0.63
C ASN A 133 9.00 -16.13 0.51
N ARG A 134 8.90 -14.82 0.69
CA ARG A 134 8.01 -14.23 1.71
C ARG A 134 6.54 -14.58 1.41
N ALA A 135 6.12 -14.44 0.16
CA ALA A 135 4.77 -14.77 -0.28
C ALA A 135 4.45 -16.24 -0.02
N LYS A 136 5.37 -17.14 -0.36
CA LYS A 136 5.22 -18.59 -0.14
C LYS A 136 5.04 -18.93 1.35
N ARG A 137 5.85 -18.32 2.22
CA ARG A 137 5.75 -18.53 3.67
C ARG A 137 4.40 -18.07 4.24
N LEU A 138 3.81 -17.05 3.63
CA LEU A 138 2.53 -16.48 4.05
C LEU A 138 1.32 -17.13 3.36
N GLY A 139 1.56 -18.08 2.44
CA GLY A 139 0.51 -18.72 1.67
C GLY A 139 -0.16 -17.80 0.66
N ILE A 140 0.56 -16.80 0.17
CA ILE A 140 0.06 -15.81 -0.79
C ILE A 140 0.55 -16.17 -2.19
N ASP A 141 -0.36 -16.30 -3.14
CA ASP A 141 -0.02 -16.54 -4.54
C ASP A 141 0.01 -15.21 -5.32
N LEU A 142 1.21 -14.76 -5.66
CA LEU A 142 1.43 -13.54 -6.45
C LEU A 142 1.59 -13.85 -7.95
N SER A 143 1.51 -15.11 -8.37
CA SER A 143 1.72 -15.49 -9.77
C SER A 143 0.63 -14.97 -10.73
N PRO A 144 -0.68 -14.91 -10.35
CA PRO A 144 -1.66 -14.33 -11.27
C PRO A 144 -1.42 -12.84 -11.52
N PRO A 145 -1.65 -12.33 -12.74
CA PRO A 145 -1.62 -10.89 -13.02
C PRO A 145 -2.62 -10.15 -12.14
N ARG A 146 -2.17 -9.08 -11.48
CA ARG A 146 -3.02 -8.32 -10.55
C ARG A 146 -2.89 -6.82 -10.80
N ALA A 147 -4.00 -6.12 -10.65
CA ALA A 147 -4.04 -4.66 -10.59
C ALA A 147 -4.39 -4.23 -9.16
N VAL A 148 -4.02 -3.00 -8.81
CA VAL A 148 -4.25 -2.46 -7.46
C VAL A 148 -5.52 -1.61 -7.47
N ILE A 149 -6.38 -1.87 -6.50
CA ILE A 149 -7.50 -1.02 -6.13
C ILE A 149 -7.19 -0.46 -4.74
N LEU A 150 -7.28 0.86 -4.57
CA LEU A 150 -7.17 1.50 -3.26
C LEU A 150 -8.58 1.90 -2.80
N VAL A 151 -8.94 1.48 -1.61
CA VAL A 151 -10.21 1.83 -0.97
C VAL A 151 -9.91 2.82 0.16
N ASP A 152 -10.38 4.04 0.04
CA ASP A 152 -10.35 5.04 1.10
C ASP A 152 -11.64 4.92 1.91
N ALA A 153 -11.54 4.32 3.08
CA ALA A 153 -12.62 4.15 4.05
C ALA A 153 -12.32 4.90 5.35
N ALA A 154 -11.50 5.97 5.27
CA ALA A 154 -11.03 6.72 6.45
C ALA A 154 -12.20 7.24 7.30
N ARG A 155 -13.29 7.66 6.66
CA ARG A 155 -14.48 8.17 7.38
C ARG A 155 -15.15 7.11 8.26
N TYR A 156 -14.98 5.83 7.93
CA TYR A 156 -15.48 4.72 8.72
C TYR A 156 -14.43 4.21 9.71
N ILE A 157 -13.22 3.92 9.21
CA ILE A 157 -12.17 3.25 9.99
C ILE A 157 -11.67 4.17 11.13
N LEU A 158 -11.45 5.46 10.82
CA LEU A 158 -10.86 6.43 11.76
C LEU A 158 -11.91 7.24 12.54
N GLN A 159 -13.19 6.87 12.43
CA GLN A 159 -14.27 7.56 13.14
C GLN A 159 -14.00 7.56 14.64
N PRO A 160 -14.12 8.72 15.32
CA PRO A 160 -13.90 8.80 16.77
C PRO A 160 -14.77 7.83 17.55
N PHE A 161 -14.23 7.27 18.62
CA PHE A 161 -14.92 6.30 19.47
C PHE A 161 -15.15 6.90 20.86
N THR A 162 -16.35 6.72 21.38
CA THR A 162 -16.79 7.37 22.62
C THR A 162 -16.61 6.53 23.89
N SER A 163 -16.15 5.28 23.78
CA SER A 163 -15.93 4.42 24.94
C SER A 163 -14.51 4.57 25.50
N LEU A 164 -14.44 4.81 26.80
CA LEU A 164 -13.16 4.98 27.51
C LEU A 164 -12.39 3.67 27.75
N SER A 165 -12.94 2.53 27.34
CA SER A 165 -12.43 1.21 27.73
C SER A 165 -11.74 0.43 26.58
N VAL A 166 -11.74 0.93 25.36
CA VAL A 166 -11.14 0.22 24.21
C VAL A 166 -10.04 1.09 23.61
N ASP A 167 -8.91 0.46 23.34
CA ASP A 167 -7.79 1.09 22.66
C ASP A 167 -8.25 1.53 21.25
N SER A 168 -7.98 2.80 20.90
CA SER A 168 -8.33 3.37 19.59
C SER A 168 -7.69 2.58 18.46
N LEU A 169 -6.47 2.06 18.65
CA LEU A 169 -5.75 1.24 17.68
C LEU A 169 -6.47 -0.09 17.43
N GLU A 170 -6.96 -0.73 18.49
CA GLU A 170 -7.70 -1.98 18.37
C GLU A 170 -9.00 -1.78 17.59
N MET A 171 -9.72 -0.68 17.85
CA MET A 171 -10.95 -0.36 17.11
C MET A 171 -10.68 -0.07 15.64
N GLU A 172 -9.60 0.65 15.34
CA GLU A 172 -9.16 0.91 13.95
C GLU A 172 -8.92 -0.42 13.22
N GLN A 173 -8.19 -1.35 13.85
CA GLN A 173 -7.90 -2.67 13.27
C GLN A 173 -9.19 -3.48 13.05
N ARG A 174 -10.13 -3.45 13.98
CA ARG A 174 -11.42 -4.14 13.85
C ARG A 174 -12.24 -3.59 12.68
N ARG A 175 -12.28 -2.27 12.53
CA ARG A 175 -13.02 -1.61 11.44
C ARG A 175 -12.34 -1.87 10.09
N ALA A 176 -11.01 -1.82 10.04
CA ALA A 176 -10.26 -2.17 8.83
C ALA A 176 -10.54 -3.62 8.43
N GLN A 177 -10.57 -4.54 9.40
CA GLN A 177 -10.88 -5.95 9.13
C GLN A 177 -12.33 -6.13 8.65
N ALA A 178 -13.28 -5.34 9.15
CA ALA A 178 -14.67 -5.36 8.68
C ALA A 178 -14.74 -4.92 7.20
N VAL A 179 -14.00 -3.88 6.82
CA VAL A 179 -13.92 -3.43 5.41
C VAL A 179 -13.30 -4.52 4.55
N ILE A 180 -12.20 -5.13 4.98
CA ILE A 180 -11.54 -6.22 4.26
C ILE A 180 -12.49 -7.40 4.08
N SER A 181 -13.23 -7.79 5.11
CA SER A 181 -14.20 -8.88 5.06
C SER A 181 -15.31 -8.60 4.03
N SER A 182 -15.77 -7.37 3.98
CA SER A 182 -16.77 -6.94 2.99
C SER A 182 -16.20 -7.02 1.56
N ILE A 183 -14.94 -6.60 1.37
CA ILE A 183 -14.26 -6.67 0.06
C ILE A 183 -14.13 -8.13 -0.39
N VAL A 184 -13.62 -9.00 0.47
CA VAL A 184 -13.41 -10.43 0.17
C VAL A 184 -14.75 -11.10 -0.13
N SER A 185 -15.76 -10.79 0.62
CA SER A 185 -17.13 -11.27 0.38
C SER A 185 -17.70 -10.81 -0.96
N UNK A 186 -17.20 -9.66 -1.42
CA UNK A 186 -17.69 -9.16 -2.55
C UNK A 186 -17.25 -9.82 -3.66
N PHE A 187 -16.08 -10.24 -3.61
CA PHE A 187 -15.49 -10.86 -4.80
C PHE A 187 -15.67 -12.38 -4.89
N HIS A 188 -16.04 -13.03 -3.85
CA HIS A 188 -16.39 -14.46 -3.77
C HIS A 188 -15.28 -15.48 -4.10
N LEU A 189 -14.13 -15.05 -4.59
CA LEU A 189 -13.01 -15.92 -4.99
C LEU A 189 -11.80 -15.61 -4.11
N PRO A 190 -11.50 -16.44 -3.11
CA PRO A 190 -10.49 -16.12 -2.09
C PRO A 190 -9.06 -15.96 -2.64
N ASN A 191 -8.74 -16.60 -3.75
CA ASN A 191 -7.40 -16.50 -4.36
C ASN A 191 -7.25 -15.33 -5.34
N ASP A 192 -8.36 -14.72 -5.75
CA ASP A 192 -8.35 -13.61 -6.72
C ASP A 192 -8.12 -12.26 -6.05
N THR A 193 -8.32 -12.18 -4.74
CA THR A 193 -8.33 -10.91 -4.02
C THR A 193 -7.44 -11.00 -2.78
N ILE A 194 -6.38 -10.21 -2.75
CA ILE A 194 -5.48 -10.08 -1.61
C ILE A 194 -5.68 -8.66 -1.06
N CYS A 195 -6.04 -8.55 0.22
CA CYS A 195 -6.30 -7.27 0.88
C CYS A 195 -5.29 -7.03 1.98
N ALA A 196 -4.87 -5.76 2.14
CA ALA A 196 -3.98 -5.31 3.20
C ALA A 196 -4.42 -3.92 3.67
N TYR A 197 -4.34 -3.69 4.97
CA TYR A 197 -4.61 -2.38 5.55
C TYR A 197 -3.30 -1.58 5.57
N UNK A 198 -3.31 -0.48 4.93
CA UNK A 198 -2.32 0.24 4.79
C UNK A 198 -2.16 1.20 5.75
N GLY A 199 -2.99 1.46 6.73
CA GLY A 199 -3.15 2.54 7.70
C GLY A 199 -3.89 3.76 7.15
N GLU A 200 -4.13 4.71 8.01
CA GLU A 200 -4.81 5.98 7.68
C GLU A 200 -6.19 5.80 7.01
N GLY A 201 -6.81 4.64 7.24
CA GLY A 201 -8.13 4.35 6.69
C GLY A 201 -8.13 3.82 5.26
N GLU A 202 -6.97 3.46 4.73
CA GLU A 202 -6.82 2.95 3.36
C GLU A 202 -6.61 1.43 3.35
N VAL A 203 -7.33 0.75 2.47
CA VAL A 203 -7.17 -0.69 2.21
C VAL A 203 -6.70 -0.86 0.76
N ALA A 204 -5.59 -1.56 0.60
CA ALA A 204 -5.09 -1.96 -0.72
C ALA A 204 -5.67 -3.33 -1.08
N VAL A 205 -6.13 -3.46 -2.31
CA VAL A 205 -6.70 -4.69 -2.86
C VAL A 205 -5.90 -5.06 -4.11
N LEU A 206 -5.23 -6.20 -4.08
CA LEU A 206 -4.55 -6.77 -5.24
C LEU A 206 -5.55 -7.69 -5.94
N LYS A 207 -6.18 -7.20 -6.98
CA LYS A 207 -7.28 -7.91 -7.66
C LYS A 207 -6.76 -8.62 -8.90
N ALA A 208 -6.85 -9.95 -8.91
CA ALA A 208 -6.55 -10.75 -10.10
C ALA A 208 -7.68 -10.61 -11.11
N SER A 209 -7.34 -10.72 -12.38
CA SER A 209 -8.34 -10.78 -13.45
C SER A 209 -9.00 -12.15 -13.45
N ASN A 210 -10.24 -12.22 -13.96
CA ASN A 210 -11.00 -13.46 -14.12
C ASN A 210 -10.19 -14.44 -15.01
N SER A 211 -10.26 -15.73 -14.69
CA SER A 211 -9.43 -16.78 -15.32
C SER A 211 -9.50 -16.82 -16.85
N LYS A 212 -10.64 -16.42 -17.44
CA LYS A 212 -10.79 -16.33 -18.91
C LYS A 212 -9.98 -15.18 -19.51
N ASN A 213 -9.73 -14.13 -18.72
CA ASN A 213 -8.94 -12.97 -19.16
C ASN A 213 -7.45 -13.15 -18.82
N LEU A 214 -7.12 -14.05 -17.89
CA LEU A 214 -5.74 -14.35 -17.48
C LEU A 214 -4.93 -14.97 -18.63
N GLY A 215 -5.56 -15.83 -19.43
CA GLY A 215 -4.92 -16.43 -20.60
C GLY A 215 -4.50 -15.40 -21.63
N LEU A 216 -5.36 -14.42 -21.86
CA LEU A 216 -5.08 -13.30 -22.78
C LEU A 216 -3.95 -12.38 -22.28
N TRP A 217 -3.76 -12.29 -20.96
CA TRP A 217 -2.68 -11.49 -20.38
C TRP A 217 -1.33 -12.23 -20.42
N ALA A 218 -1.37 -13.55 -20.20
CA ALA A 218 -0.17 -14.38 -20.12
C ALA A 218 0.49 -14.61 -21.50
N ASP A 219 -0.29 -14.65 -22.56
CA ASP A 219 0.17 -14.96 -23.91
C ASP A 219 0.66 -13.72 -24.67
N CYS A 220 0.63 -12.55 -24.06
CA CYS A 220 1.05 -11.28 -24.69
C CYS A 220 2.58 -11.04 -24.58
N GLU A 221 3.38 -12.04 -24.94
CA GLU A 221 4.82 -11.82 -25.13
C GLU A 221 5.13 -11.17 -26.50
N ASP A 222 4.18 -11.26 -27.44
CA ASP A 222 4.29 -10.60 -28.76
C ASP A 222 3.33 -9.41 -28.83
N GLY A 223 3.88 -8.23 -28.98
CA GLY A 223 3.31 -6.90 -28.75
C GLY A 223 2.08 -6.44 -29.52
N THR A 224 1.24 -7.31 -30.04
CA THR A 224 0.12 -6.87 -30.88
C THR A 224 -1.29 -7.07 -30.25
N GLU A 225 -1.45 -8.00 -29.32
CA GLU A 225 -2.76 -8.28 -28.73
C GLU A 225 -2.94 -7.69 -27.31
N GLY A 226 -1.85 -7.25 -26.68
CA GLY A 226 -1.88 -6.76 -25.31
C GLY A 226 -2.67 -5.47 -25.08
N LEU A 227 -2.84 -4.66 -26.12
CA LEU A 227 -3.48 -3.35 -26.01
C LEU A 227 -5.00 -3.42 -25.86
N SER A 228 -5.66 -4.28 -26.63
CA SER A 228 -7.11 -4.45 -26.52
C SER A 228 -7.51 -5.10 -25.20
N SER A 229 -6.68 -6.03 -24.69
CA SER A 229 -6.93 -6.67 -23.40
C SER A 229 -6.76 -5.72 -22.22
N SER A 230 -5.79 -4.79 -22.29
CA SER A 230 -5.55 -3.78 -21.24
C SER A 230 -6.77 -2.86 -21.07
N TRP A 231 -7.34 -2.36 -22.17
CA TRP A 231 -8.53 -1.51 -22.15
C TRP A 231 -9.76 -2.28 -21.62
N ALA A 232 -9.96 -3.50 -22.10
CA ALA A 232 -11.08 -4.35 -21.67
C ALA A 232 -10.96 -4.68 -20.17
N ASN A 233 -9.74 -4.91 -19.69
CA ASN A 233 -9.49 -5.22 -18.27
C ASN A 233 -9.74 -4.01 -17.38
N LEU A 234 -9.37 -2.81 -17.80
CA LEU A 234 -9.63 -1.61 -17.00
C LEU A 234 -11.14 -1.36 -16.89
N ALA A 235 -11.90 -1.56 -17.97
CA ALA A 235 -13.35 -1.41 -17.96
C ALA A 235 -14.00 -2.45 -17.03
N ALA A 236 -13.53 -3.70 -17.07
CA ALA A 236 -14.01 -4.76 -16.17
C ALA A 236 -13.67 -4.46 -14.71
N LEU A 237 -12.46 -3.99 -14.47
CA LEU A 237 -12.00 -3.61 -13.13
C LEU A 237 -12.82 -2.45 -12.58
N LYS A 238 -13.14 -1.47 -13.43
CA LYS A 238 -13.99 -0.34 -13.04
C LYS A 238 -15.39 -0.80 -12.65
N ARG A 239 -16.01 -1.67 -13.46
CA ARG A 239 -17.35 -2.22 -13.12
C ARG A 239 -17.32 -2.96 -11.79
N ALA A 240 -16.28 -3.73 -11.54
CA ALA A 240 -16.08 -4.44 -10.27
C ALA A 240 -15.92 -3.44 -9.10
N ALA A 241 -15.16 -2.38 -9.32
CA ALA A 241 -14.92 -1.34 -8.31
C ALA A 241 -16.21 -0.53 -8.01
N ASP A 242 -17.02 -0.25 -9.02
CA ASP A 242 -18.32 0.42 -8.83
C ASP A 242 -19.26 -0.43 -7.96
N ALA A 243 -19.33 -1.74 -8.24
CA ALA A 243 -20.13 -2.68 -7.43
C ALA A 243 -19.59 -2.78 -6.01
N LEU A 244 -18.27 -2.82 -5.85
CA LEU A 244 -17.60 -2.83 -4.53
C LEU A 244 -17.91 -1.56 -3.75
N LEU A 245 -17.81 -0.40 -4.39
CA LEU A 245 -18.11 0.89 -3.78
C LEU A 245 -19.52 0.90 -3.19
N LEU A 246 -20.51 0.46 -3.99
CA LEU A 246 -21.89 0.38 -3.54
C LEU A 246 -22.04 -0.55 -2.33
N ARG A 247 -21.39 -1.71 -2.37
CA ARG A 247 -21.41 -2.68 -1.27
C ARG A 247 -20.82 -2.06 0.00
N LEU A 248 -19.64 -1.45 -0.10
CA LEU A 248 -18.96 -0.86 1.07
C LEU A 248 -19.76 0.29 1.67
N ARG A 249 -20.39 1.12 0.83
CA ARG A 249 -21.25 2.21 1.32
C ARG A 249 -22.46 1.65 2.09
N ASN A 250 -23.05 0.59 1.59
CA ASN A 250 -24.19 -0.07 2.26
C ASN A 250 -23.76 -0.69 3.60
N ASP A 251 -22.60 -1.34 3.63
CA ASP A 251 -22.12 -2.05 4.82
C ASP A 251 -21.62 -1.08 5.92
N THR A 252 -21.03 0.05 5.53
CA THR A 252 -20.41 1.00 6.48
C THR A 252 -21.29 2.22 6.80
N GLY A 253 -22.18 2.59 5.89
CA GLY A 253 -22.94 3.83 5.98
C GLY A 253 -22.10 5.10 5.84
N ALA A 254 -20.84 4.96 5.39
CA ALA A 254 -19.86 6.06 5.36
C ALA A 254 -19.49 6.46 3.94
N THR A 255 -18.81 7.59 3.81
CA THR A 255 -18.18 8.03 2.57
C THR A 255 -17.01 7.11 2.24
N ILE A 256 -17.07 6.51 1.05
CA ILE A 256 -16.02 5.62 0.53
C ILE A 256 -15.57 6.18 -0.82
N ASN A 257 -14.27 6.16 -1.07
CA ASN A 257 -13.70 6.47 -2.37
C ASN A 257 -12.82 5.31 -2.82
N VAL A 258 -12.77 5.09 -4.13
CA VAL A 258 -11.98 3.98 -4.69
C VAL A 258 -11.11 4.54 -5.82
N GLY A 259 -9.82 4.26 -5.76
CA GLY A 259 -8.89 4.55 -6.86
C GLY A 259 -8.47 3.24 -7.50
N ILE A 260 -8.47 3.17 -8.82
CA ILE A 260 -8.00 1.97 -9.52
C ILE A 260 -6.76 2.30 -10.36
N GLY A 261 -5.77 1.39 -10.24
CA GLY A 261 -4.55 1.42 -11.01
C GLY A 261 -4.63 0.50 -12.22
N ARG A 262 -3.92 0.85 -13.29
CA ARG A 262 -3.80 0.00 -14.47
C ARG A 262 -2.94 -1.22 -14.15
N TYR A 263 -3.18 -2.31 -14.85
CA TYR A 263 -2.30 -3.46 -14.79
C TYR A 263 -0.93 -3.11 -15.40
N HIS A 264 0.12 -3.48 -14.70
CA HIS A 264 1.52 -3.43 -15.19
C HIS A 264 2.13 -4.83 -15.02
N PRO A 265 2.88 -5.33 -16.02
CA PRO A 265 3.40 -6.70 -15.97
C PRO A 265 4.38 -6.95 -14.83
N GLY A 266 4.37 -8.17 -14.31
CA GLY A 266 5.29 -8.66 -13.29
C GLY A 266 4.91 -8.23 -11.88
N VAL A 267 5.57 -8.84 -10.90
CA VAL A 267 5.31 -8.55 -9.48
C VAL A 267 5.70 -7.11 -9.13
N ARG A 268 6.72 -6.56 -9.80
CA ARG A 268 7.12 -5.15 -9.64
C ARG A 268 6.12 -4.17 -10.25
N GLY A 269 5.28 -4.65 -11.17
CA GLY A 269 4.19 -3.87 -11.74
C GLY A 269 3.16 -3.44 -10.70
N LEU A 270 3.09 -4.13 -9.55
CA LEU A 270 2.18 -3.78 -8.46
C LEU A 270 2.46 -2.39 -7.89
N ALA A 271 3.74 -2.01 -7.77
CA ALA A 271 4.11 -0.66 -7.30
C ALA A 271 3.61 0.42 -8.27
N ARG A 272 3.75 0.18 -9.57
CA ARG A 272 3.28 1.11 -10.60
C ARG A 272 1.75 1.22 -10.63
N SER A 273 1.07 0.08 -10.49
CA SER A 273 -0.41 0.05 -10.38
C SER A 273 -0.87 0.81 -9.13
N HIS A 274 -0.16 0.68 -8.02
CA HIS A 274 -0.43 1.40 -6.79
C HIS A 274 -0.27 2.92 -6.97
N GLU A 275 0.79 3.36 -7.64
CA GLU A 275 1.01 4.80 -7.94
C GLU A 275 -0.14 5.37 -8.78
N ASP A 276 -0.58 4.63 -9.80
CA ASP A 276 -1.75 4.99 -10.60
C ASP A 276 -3.01 5.14 -9.73
N ALA A 277 -3.27 4.15 -8.88
CA ALA A 277 -4.45 4.13 -8.01
C ALA A 277 -4.42 5.29 -7.00
N ARG A 278 -3.26 5.54 -6.41
CA ARG A 278 -3.06 6.63 -5.44
C ARG A 278 -3.26 8.00 -6.09
N ALA A 279 -2.67 8.21 -7.26
CA ALA A 279 -2.83 9.46 -8.02
C ALA A 279 -4.29 9.67 -8.42
N ALA A 280 -4.95 8.61 -8.91
CA ALA A 280 -6.37 8.65 -9.28
C ALA A 280 -7.26 9.02 -8.08
N LEU A 281 -7.01 8.39 -6.93
CA LEU A 281 -7.76 8.62 -5.70
C LEU A 281 -7.57 10.07 -5.20
N SER A 282 -6.32 10.52 -5.11
CA SER A 282 -5.99 11.86 -4.61
C SER A 282 -6.58 12.96 -5.49
N LEU A 283 -6.33 12.90 -6.80
CA LEU A 283 -6.83 13.90 -7.76
C LEU A 283 -8.34 13.80 -7.95
N GLY A 284 -8.86 12.57 -8.05
CA GLY A 284 -10.27 12.34 -8.29
C GLY A 284 -11.16 12.87 -7.17
N LYS A 285 -10.77 12.66 -5.92
CA LYS A 285 -11.50 13.21 -4.76
C LYS A 285 -11.58 14.75 -4.82
N ARG A 286 -10.49 15.40 -5.24
CA ARG A 286 -10.42 16.87 -5.32
C ARG A 286 -11.22 17.44 -6.50
N LEU A 287 -11.27 16.75 -7.61
CA LEU A 287 -11.84 17.24 -8.87
C LEU A 287 -13.25 16.74 -9.15
N GLN A 288 -13.56 15.50 -8.80
CA GLN A 288 -14.83 14.83 -9.10
C GLN A 288 -15.70 14.65 -7.85
N GLY A 289 -15.11 14.77 -6.65
CA GLY A 289 -15.82 14.61 -5.39
C GLY A 289 -15.73 13.22 -4.80
N ASN A 290 -16.55 12.97 -3.78
CA ASN A 290 -16.53 11.76 -2.96
C ASN A 290 -17.56 10.73 -3.44
N ASN A 291 -17.46 9.54 -2.89
CA ASN A 291 -18.33 8.39 -3.16
C ASN A 291 -18.30 7.95 -4.62
N GLN A 292 -17.09 7.95 -5.20
CA GLN A 292 -16.88 7.60 -6.60
C GLN A 292 -15.67 6.68 -6.76
N VAL A 293 -15.65 5.99 -7.90
CA VAL A 293 -14.48 5.27 -8.40
C VAL A 293 -13.70 6.21 -9.32
N HIS A 294 -12.43 6.35 -9.05
CA HIS A 294 -11.53 7.26 -9.77
C HIS A 294 -10.50 6.46 -10.57
N CYS A 295 -10.37 6.80 -11.85
CA CYS A 295 -9.36 6.25 -12.77
C CYS A 295 -8.51 7.40 -13.30
N LEU A 296 -7.21 7.22 -13.33
CA LEU A 296 -6.28 8.27 -13.75
C LEU A 296 -6.56 8.73 -15.19
N GLY A 297 -6.85 7.79 -16.09
CA GLY A 297 -7.17 8.09 -17.49
C GLY A 297 -8.46 8.89 -17.70
N GLU A 298 -9.34 8.93 -16.71
CA GLU A 298 -10.63 9.66 -16.79
C GLU A 298 -10.53 11.09 -16.23
N LEU A 299 -9.39 11.48 -15.69
CA LEU A 299 -9.19 12.82 -15.14
C LEU A 299 -8.77 13.85 -16.18
N GLY A 300 -8.57 13.42 -17.42
CA GLY A 300 -8.23 14.30 -18.53
C GLY A 300 -6.90 15.01 -18.33
N ILE A 301 -6.87 16.31 -18.70
CA ILE A 301 -5.68 17.17 -18.56
C ILE A 301 -5.19 17.21 -17.11
N ALA A 302 -6.10 17.16 -16.16
CA ALA A 302 -5.79 17.26 -14.73
C ALA A 302 -4.80 16.19 -14.28
N ALA A 303 -4.84 14.99 -14.87
CA ALA A 303 -3.88 13.92 -14.55
C ALA A 303 -2.43 14.36 -14.84
N PHE A 304 -2.22 15.05 -15.96
CA PHE A 304 -0.88 15.50 -16.37
C PHE A 304 -0.37 16.68 -15.56
N VAL A 305 -1.29 17.50 -15.03
CA VAL A 305 -0.94 18.64 -14.17
C VAL A 305 -0.71 18.18 -12.73
N GLY A 306 -1.57 17.30 -12.23
CA GLY A 306 -1.62 16.94 -10.81
C GLY A 306 -0.69 15.82 -10.40
N VAL A 307 -0.30 14.91 -11.31
CA VAL A 307 0.63 13.82 -11.01
C VAL A 307 2.05 14.41 -10.97
N ALA A 308 2.77 14.21 -9.87
CA ALA A 308 4.13 14.74 -9.71
C ALA A 308 5.17 13.84 -10.40
N ASP A 309 4.92 12.54 -10.43
CA ASP A 309 5.88 11.56 -10.95
C ASP A 309 5.90 11.56 -12.49
N GLU A 310 7.06 11.85 -13.07
CA GLU A 310 7.24 11.91 -14.52
C GLU A 310 7.02 10.55 -15.19
N GLU A 311 7.49 9.48 -14.55
CA GLU A 311 7.32 8.11 -15.09
C GLU A 311 5.83 7.73 -15.19
N THR A 312 5.05 8.05 -14.17
CA THR A 312 3.59 7.84 -14.17
C THR A 312 2.92 8.63 -15.30
N LYS A 313 3.33 9.88 -15.53
CA LYS A 313 2.80 10.70 -16.64
C LYS A 313 3.14 10.08 -18.00
N ILE A 314 4.38 9.61 -18.18
CA ILE A 314 4.82 8.97 -19.43
C ILE A 314 4.02 7.68 -19.66
N ASP A 315 3.85 6.86 -18.63
CA ASP A 315 3.07 5.62 -18.73
C ASP A 315 1.61 5.90 -19.10
N LEU A 316 1.02 6.93 -18.49
CA LEU A 316 -0.34 7.36 -18.83
C LEU A 316 -0.43 7.81 -20.29
N ALA A 317 0.54 8.61 -20.74
CA ALA A 317 0.59 9.09 -22.13
C ALA A 317 0.69 7.93 -23.12
N LYS A 318 1.55 6.94 -22.82
CA LYS A 318 1.67 5.72 -23.64
C LYS A 318 0.34 4.97 -23.69
N TYR A 319 -0.28 4.78 -22.54
CA TYR A 319 -1.54 4.06 -22.41
C TYR A 319 -2.64 4.72 -23.25
N LEU A 320 -2.80 6.05 -23.14
CA LEU A 320 -3.88 6.77 -23.82
C LEU A 320 -3.71 6.77 -25.34
N LEU A 321 -2.47 6.80 -25.86
CA LEU A 321 -2.20 6.78 -27.29
C LEU A 321 -1.87 5.39 -27.83
N SER A 322 -1.81 4.37 -26.98
CA SER A 322 -1.47 3.00 -27.39
C SER A 322 -2.38 2.44 -28.51
N PRO A 323 -3.68 2.77 -28.58
CA PRO A 323 -4.48 2.31 -29.71
C PRO A 323 -4.00 2.79 -31.07
N LEU A 324 -3.16 3.82 -31.12
CA LEU A 324 -2.60 4.36 -32.37
C LEU A 324 -1.23 3.76 -32.73
N ASP A 325 -0.64 2.92 -31.88
CA ASP A 325 0.72 2.39 -32.08
C ASP A 325 0.82 1.51 -33.35
N HIS A 326 -0.26 0.86 -33.73
CA HIS A 326 -0.32 0.03 -34.93
C HIS A 326 -0.95 0.78 -36.11
N GLU A 327 -1.14 2.08 -35.98
CA GLU A 327 -1.77 2.93 -36.99
C GLU A 327 -0.86 4.14 -37.28
N PRO A 328 0.34 3.93 -37.88
CA PRO A 328 1.31 5.01 -38.07
C PRO A 328 0.76 6.16 -38.91
N GLU A 329 -0.15 5.86 -39.83
CA GLU A 329 -0.82 6.85 -40.65
C GLU A 329 -1.68 7.82 -39.80
N LEU A 330 -2.34 7.30 -38.76
CA LEU A 330 -3.14 8.10 -37.84
C LEU A 330 -2.24 8.96 -36.91
N LEU A 331 -1.10 8.44 -36.50
CA LEU A 331 -0.13 9.21 -35.71
C LEU A 331 0.43 10.38 -36.53
N VAL A 332 0.78 10.15 -37.78
CA VAL A 332 1.23 11.22 -38.71
C VAL A 332 0.13 12.26 -38.87
N THR A 333 -1.13 11.81 -39.08
CA THR A 333 -2.29 12.70 -39.21
C THR A 333 -2.48 13.56 -37.96
N LEU A 334 -2.40 12.96 -36.77
CA LEU A 334 -2.57 13.64 -35.49
C LEU A 334 -1.48 14.71 -35.30
N ASN A 335 -0.22 14.33 -35.49
CA ASN A 335 0.91 15.27 -35.38
C ASN A 335 0.78 16.44 -36.35
N THR A 336 0.42 16.16 -37.61
CA THR A 336 0.24 17.20 -38.63
C THR A 336 -0.93 18.11 -38.28
N PHE A 337 -2.05 17.54 -37.80
CA PHE A 337 -3.22 18.31 -37.39
C PHE A 337 -2.88 19.32 -36.30
N PHE A 338 -2.10 18.91 -35.29
CA PHE A 338 -1.67 19.83 -34.22
C PHE A 338 -0.63 20.84 -34.72
N ALA A 339 0.29 20.42 -35.60
CA ALA A 339 1.28 21.32 -36.20
C ALA A 339 0.61 22.43 -37.03
N GLU A 340 -0.53 22.12 -37.66
CA GLU A 340 -1.33 23.06 -38.47
C GLU A 340 -2.41 23.77 -37.62
N ASN A 341 -2.22 23.83 -36.32
CA ASN A 341 -3.11 24.55 -35.37
C ASN A 341 -4.57 24.04 -35.43
N CYS A 342 -4.73 22.73 -35.61
CA CYS A 342 -6.05 22.07 -35.67
C CYS A 342 -6.90 22.59 -36.86
N CYS A 343 -6.28 23.06 -37.92
CA CYS A 343 -6.98 23.58 -39.11
C CYS A 343 -7.14 22.46 -40.14
N PRO A 344 -8.36 21.97 -40.42
CA PRO A 344 -8.56 20.84 -41.35
C PRO A 344 -8.05 21.09 -42.76
N SER A 345 -8.24 22.32 -43.29
CA SER A 345 -7.89 22.64 -44.68
C SER A 345 -6.36 22.59 -44.90
N THR A 346 -5.59 23.22 -44.01
CA THR A 346 -4.11 23.20 -44.10
C THR A 346 -3.56 21.82 -43.80
N THR A 347 -4.16 21.07 -42.85
CA THR A 347 -3.77 19.69 -42.53
C THR A 347 -3.94 18.77 -43.76
N ALA A 348 -5.10 18.82 -44.40
CA ALA A 348 -5.41 17.99 -45.57
C ALA A 348 -4.44 18.31 -46.69
N LYS A 349 -4.15 19.60 -46.94
CA LYS A 349 -3.16 20.04 -47.93
C LYS A 349 -1.78 19.52 -47.60
N GLN A 350 -1.33 19.66 -46.36
CA GLN A 350 0.00 19.22 -45.90
C GLN A 350 0.17 17.70 -46.04
N LEU A 351 -0.89 16.94 -45.81
CA LEU A 351 -0.89 15.46 -45.92
C LEU A 351 -1.16 14.99 -47.34
N SER A 352 -1.49 15.92 -48.29
CA SER A 352 -1.86 15.61 -49.67
C SER A 352 -3.07 14.64 -49.73
N ILE A 353 -4.09 14.86 -48.91
CA ILE A 353 -5.33 14.06 -48.89
C ILE A 353 -6.53 14.95 -49.02
N HIS A 354 -7.65 14.36 -49.39
CA HIS A 354 -8.93 15.05 -49.41
C HIS A 354 -9.43 15.33 -47.98
N ARG A 355 -10.16 16.44 -47.80
CA ARG A 355 -10.72 16.82 -46.49
C ARG A 355 -11.61 15.73 -45.88
N ASN A 356 -12.33 14.98 -46.70
CA ASN A 356 -13.19 13.88 -46.23
C ASN A 356 -12.35 12.72 -45.66
N THR A 357 -11.21 12.43 -46.31
CA THR A 357 -10.25 11.42 -45.82
C THR A 357 -9.69 11.85 -44.47
N LEU A 358 -9.36 13.15 -44.34
CA LEU A 358 -8.92 13.69 -43.04
C LEU A 358 -10.00 13.52 -41.97
N GLY A 359 -11.25 13.87 -42.31
CA GLY A 359 -12.40 13.69 -41.38
C GLY A 359 -12.51 12.25 -40.92
N TYR A 360 -12.46 11.30 -41.85
CA TYR A 360 -12.50 9.88 -41.54
C TYR A 360 -11.36 9.45 -40.59
N ARG A 361 -10.14 9.94 -40.84
CA ARG A 361 -8.97 9.63 -39.98
C ARG A 361 -9.15 10.20 -38.57
N LEU A 362 -9.66 11.44 -38.45
CA LEU A 362 -9.91 12.06 -37.15
C LEU A 362 -11.03 11.33 -36.39
N ASP A 363 -12.06 10.88 -37.09
CA ASP A 363 -13.14 10.06 -36.49
C ASP A 363 -12.59 8.71 -35.99
N LYS A 364 -11.71 8.08 -36.77
CA LYS A 364 -11.05 6.82 -36.39
C LYS A 364 -10.17 7.01 -35.15
N ILE A 365 -9.40 8.10 -35.09
CA ILE A 365 -8.59 8.44 -33.91
C ILE A 365 -9.52 8.57 -32.68
N ALA A 366 -10.62 9.31 -32.81
CA ALA A 366 -11.57 9.50 -31.69
C ALA A 366 -12.19 8.18 -31.25
N SER A 367 -12.54 7.30 -32.19
CA SER A 367 -13.11 5.98 -31.90
C SER A 367 -12.11 5.07 -31.18
N LEU A 368 -10.86 5.06 -31.59
CA LEU A 368 -9.81 4.20 -31.01
C LEU A 368 -9.34 4.66 -29.64
N THR A 369 -9.18 5.98 -29.44
CA THR A 369 -8.59 6.54 -28.23
C THR A 369 -9.62 7.01 -27.20
N GLY A 370 -10.86 7.24 -27.62
CA GLY A 370 -11.85 7.92 -26.81
C GLY A 370 -11.66 9.44 -26.70
N LEU A 371 -10.67 10.00 -27.41
CA LEU A 371 -10.32 11.43 -27.39
C LEU A 371 -10.48 12.01 -28.80
N ASP A 372 -11.26 13.06 -28.93
CA ASP A 372 -11.50 13.72 -30.22
C ASP A 372 -10.56 14.91 -30.39
N PRO A 373 -9.59 14.85 -31.32
CA PRO A 373 -8.61 15.92 -31.50
C PRO A 373 -9.20 17.26 -31.93
N ARG A 374 -10.50 17.29 -32.32
CA ARG A 374 -11.20 18.52 -32.67
C ARG A 374 -11.79 19.24 -31.44
N LYS A 375 -11.85 18.56 -30.29
CA LYS A 375 -12.29 19.14 -29.01
C LYS A 375 -11.07 19.67 -28.26
N PHE A 376 -11.16 20.89 -27.74
CA PHE A 376 -10.02 21.60 -27.15
C PHE A 376 -9.35 20.79 -26.04
N ASP A 377 -10.12 20.33 -25.04
CA ASP A 377 -9.56 19.61 -23.89
C ASP A 377 -8.91 18.29 -24.32
N ASP A 378 -9.54 17.55 -25.22
CA ASP A 378 -9.01 16.30 -25.77
C ASP A 378 -7.72 16.57 -26.57
N ALA A 379 -7.71 17.64 -27.39
CA ALA A 379 -6.55 18.04 -28.18
C ALA A 379 -5.37 18.38 -27.28
N VAL A 380 -5.59 19.14 -26.20
CA VAL A 380 -4.53 19.48 -25.23
C VAL A 380 -4.00 18.21 -24.58
N GLN A 381 -4.88 17.31 -24.15
CA GLN A 381 -4.49 16.03 -23.53
C GLN A 381 -3.64 15.18 -24.49
N MET A 382 -4.09 15.06 -25.76
CA MET A 382 -3.37 14.30 -26.78
C MET A 382 -2.01 14.93 -27.09
N ARG A 383 -1.95 16.27 -27.15
CA ARG A 383 -0.68 16.99 -27.40
C ARG A 383 0.31 16.75 -26.27
N LEU A 384 -0.15 16.78 -25.01
CA LEU A 384 0.69 16.46 -23.84
C LEU A 384 1.21 15.01 -23.92
N CYS A 385 0.34 14.07 -24.31
CA CYS A 385 0.75 12.66 -24.50
C CYS A 385 1.85 12.52 -25.54
N LEU A 386 1.72 13.19 -26.68
CA LEU A 386 2.72 13.16 -27.74
C LEU A 386 4.07 13.74 -27.28
N LEU A 387 4.02 14.83 -26.51
CA LEU A 387 5.23 15.46 -25.95
C LEU A 387 5.92 14.52 -24.94
N LEU A 388 5.16 13.93 -24.03
CA LEU A 388 5.73 13.02 -23.02
C LEU A 388 6.35 11.77 -23.68
N ARG A 389 5.71 11.22 -24.70
CA ARG A 389 6.25 10.08 -25.46
C ARG A 389 7.57 10.44 -26.15
N SER A 390 7.69 11.65 -26.69
CA SER A 390 8.92 12.10 -27.37
C SER A 390 10.09 12.26 -26.39
N LEU A 391 9.85 12.63 -25.15
CA LEU A 391 10.91 12.76 -24.12
C LEU A 391 11.57 11.42 -23.84
N GLN A 392 10.82 10.33 -23.83
CA GLN A 392 11.36 9.00 -23.58
C GLN A 392 12.27 8.53 -24.72
N GLY A 393 11.92 8.82 -25.96
CA GLY A 393 12.74 8.45 -27.13
C GLY A 393 14.14 9.04 -27.09
N GLN A 394 14.32 10.18 -26.45
CA GLN A 394 15.62 10.86 -26.31
C GLN A 394 16.48 10.27 -25.19
N GLN A 395 15.85 9.70 -24.14
CA GLN A 395 16.59 9.07 -23.04
C GLN A 395 17.19 7.70 -23.42
N SER A 396 16.55 6.99 -24.36
CA SER A 396 17.04 5.68 -24.84
C SER A 396 18.23 5.77 -25.79
N GLN A 397 18.61 7.00 -26.24
CA GLN A 397 19.74 7.22 -27.14
C GLN A 397 20.98 7.77 -26.40
N ARG A 398 20.96 7.92 -25.09
CA ARG A 398 22.10 8.29 -24.25
C ARG A 398 22.54 7.10 -23.39
#